data_7ea825326df3308bbd0c3182b67a4c6a
#
_entry.id   7ea825326df3308bbd0c3182b67a4c6a
#
_cell.length_a   1.000
_cell.length_b   1.000
_cell.length_c   1.000
_cell.angle_alpha   90.00
_cell.angle_beta   90.00
_cell.angle_gamma   90.00
#
_symmetry.space_group_name_H-M   'P 1'
#
loop_
_entity.id
_entity.type
_entity.pdbx_description
1 polymer ?
#
loop_
_entity_poly.entity_id
_entity_poly.type
_entity_poly.pdbx_seq_one_letter_code
_entity_poly.pdbx_strand_id
1 'polypeptide(L)'
;MTREELLALGRSRAGAIVTKSMTVEPRGGNPEPRYYGFPGGSINSMGLPNLGYLAYADLIPELKQFGKPVIASIAGLCEDDFLTMARVINHAKPDLIEVNLSCPNIPGKPQIAYDPVDSERLLKRVRPLITVPMGVKLPPYFDPAHHAVMAEVIGRCGVDYLNLINSVGNGLVIDPKRETPVI
;
A
#
# COMPACT_ATOMS: atom_id res chain seq x y z
N MET A 1 0.49 -11.66 0.29
CA MET A 1 0.40 -11.97 1.74
C MET A 1 -0.89 -12.75 1.92
N THR A 2 -0.75 -13.97 2.37
CA THR A 2 -1.86 -14.90 2.59
C THR A 2 -2.46 -14.71 3.99
N ARG A 3 -3.56 -15.41 4.28
CA ARG A 3 -4.15 -15.45 5.64
C ARG A 3 -3.14 -16.00 6.65
N GLU A 4 -2.45 -17.09 6.32
CA GLU A 4 -1.46 -17.74 7.19
C GLU A 4 -0.31 -16.82 7.55
N GLU A 5 0.19 -16.05 6.58
CA GLU A 5 1.26 -15.06 6.81
C GLU A 5 0.80 -13.95 7.76
N LEU A 6 -0.43 -13.45 7.63
CA LEU A 6 -0.99 -12.44 8.54
C LEU A 6 -1.21 -12.98 9.96
N LEU A 7 -1.69 -14.22 10.10
CA LEU A 7 -1.80 -14.88 11.40
C LEU A 7 -0.43 -15.11 12.04
N ALA A 8 0.59 -15.45 11.24
CA ALA A 8 1.97 -15.57 11.70
C ALA A 8 2.51 -14.23 12.22
N LEU A 9 2.23 -13.11 11.54
CA LEU A 9 2.53 -11.77 12.05
C LEU A 9 1.82 -11.48 13.37
N GLY A 10 0.55 -11.88 13.49
CA GLY A 10 -0.19 -11.74 14.74
C GLY A 10 0.51 -12.42 15.91
N ARG A 11 1.05 -13.62 15.70
CA ARG A 11 1.79 -14.40 16.72
C ARG A 11 3.23 -13.93 16.94
N SER A 12 3.77 -13.11 16.06
CA SER A 12 5.17 -12.64 16.11
C SER A 12 5.37 -11.56 17.17
N ARG A 13 6.60 -11.03 17.25
CA ARG A 13 6.94 -9.87 18.10
C ARG A 13 6.65 -8.51 17.45
N ALA A 14 6.00 -8.48 16.28
CA ALA A 14 5.61 -7.23 15.62
C ALA A 14 4.65 -6.42 16.51
N GLY A 15 4.82 -5.11 16.56
CA GLY A 15 3.98 -4.19 17.33
C GLY A 15 2.62 -3.89 16.69
N ALA A 16 2.46 -4.14 15.39
CA ALA A 16 1.23 -3.97 14.64
C ALA A 16 1.15 -4.96 13.47
N ILE A 17 -0.04 -5.17 12.92
CA ILE A 17 -0.28 -6.00 11.74
C ILE A 17 -0.70 -5.07 10.60
N VAL A 18 0.11 -4.99 9.54
CA VAL A 18 -0.24 -4.26 8.32
C VAL A 18 -0.66 -5.27 7.26
N THR A 19 -1.87 -5.14 6.71
CA THR A 19 -2.30 -6.00 5.60
C THR A 19 -1.50 -5.69 4.34
N LYS A 20 -1.46 -6.64 3.40
CA LYS A 20 -1.04 -6.28 2.04
C LYS A 20 -2.01 -5.23 1.50
N SER A 21 -1.47 -4.23 0.77
CA SER A 21 -2.34 -3.28 0.07
C SER A 21 -3.29 -4.07 -0.85
N MET A 22 -4.57 -3.96 -0.57
CA MET A 22 -5.62 -4.73 -1.24
C MET A 22 -6.16 -3.98 -2.45
N THR A 23 -6.64 -4.72 -3.42
CA THR A 23 -7.39 -4.22 -4.57
C THR A 23 -8.83 -4.73 -4.51
N VAL A 24 -9.72 -4.21 -5.35
CA VAL A 24 -11.10 -4.70 -5.43
C VAL A 24 -11.08 -6.18 -5.79
N GLU A 25 -10.46 -6.55 -6.89
CA GLU A 25 -10.29 -7.94 -7.26
C GLU A 25 -8.99 -8.53 -6.70
N PRO A 26 -8.96 -9.82 -6.36
CA PRO A 26 -7.71 -10.50 -5.99
C PRO A 26 -6.71 -10.48 -7.13
N ARG A 27 -5.42 -10.44 -6.80
CA ARG A 27 -4.33 -10.38 -7.78
C ARG A 27 -3.25 -11.42 -7.48
N GLY A 28 -2.80 -12.13 -8.51
CA GLY A 28 -1.66 -13.04 -8.41
C GLY A 28 -0.31 -12.32 -8.36
N GLY A 29 -0.27 -11.07 -8.82
CA GLY A 29 0.97 -10.33 -9.01
C GLY A 29 1.62 -10.57 -10.37
N ASN A 30 2.82 -10.03 -10.55
CA ASN A 30 3.62 -10.23 -11.78
C ASN A 30 4.20 -11.65 -11.83
N PRO A 31 4.63 -12.14 -13.01
CA PRO A 31 5.33 -13.43 -13.14
C PRO A 31 6.59 -13.52 -12.28
N GLU A 32 6.94 -14.74 -11.88
CA GLU A 32 8.22 -15.03 -11.22
C GLU A 32 9.37 -15.13 -12.24
N PRO A 33 10.62 -14.77 -11.86
CA PRO A 33 11.05 -14.26 -10.56
C PRO A 33 10.69 -12.78 -10.38
N ARG A 34 10.17 -12.41 -9.21
CA ARG A 34 9.70 -11.04 -8.91
C ARG A 34 10.28 -10.44 -7.62
N TYR A 35 11.22 -11.15 -7.01
CA TYR A 35 11.94 -10.69 -5.84
C TYR A 35 13.37 -11.23 -5.85
N TYR A 36 14.33 -10.36 -5.57
CA TYR A 36 15.71 -10.74 -5.40
C TYR A 36 16.34 -9.95 -4.27
N GLY A 37 16.94 -10.68 -3.30
CA GLY A 37 17.69 -10.08 -2.19
C GLY A 37 19.19 -10.09 -2.45
N PHE A 38 19.88 -9.03 -2.07
CA PHE A 38 21.32 -8.91 -2.17
C PHE A 38 21.90 -8.22 -0.92
N PRO A 39 23.21 -8.29 -0.65
CA PRO A 39 23.79 -7.58 0.49
C PRO A 39 23.47 -6.08 0.46
N GLY A 40 22.76 -5.61 1.49
CA GLY A 40 22.36 -4.20 1.62
C GLY A 40 21.02 -3.83 1.03
N GLY A 41 20.28 -4.77 0.39
CA GLY A 41 18.96 -4.43 -0.15
C GLY A 41 18.23 -5.56 -0.85
N SER A 42 17.17 -5.16 -1.54
CA SER A 42 16.39 -6.05 -2.41
C SER A 42 15.78 -5.28 -3.57
N ILE A 43 15.50 -6.00 -4.66
CA ILE A 43 14.74 -5.48 -5.79
C ILE A 43 13.48 -6.35 -5.98
N ASN A 44 12.38 -5.74 -6.38
CA ASN A 44 11.14 -6.46 -6.62
C ASN A 44 10.30 -5.86 -7.75
N SER A 45 9.52 -6.71 -8.36
CA SER A 45 8.48 -6.38 -9.33
C SER A 45 7.16 -7.07 -8.95
N MET A 46 6.74 -6.98 -7.69
CA MET A 46 5.68 -7.80 -7.12
C MET A 46 4.34 -7.76 -7.86
N GLY A 47 3.93 -6.63 -8.44
CA GLY A 47 2.65 -6.50 -9.16
C GLY A 47 1.41 -6.56 -8.25
N LEU A 48 1.57 -6.20 -6.98
CA LEU A 48 0.49 -6.07 -5.99
C LEU A 48 -0.29 -7.38 -5.76
N PRO A 49 0.36 -8.54 -5.46
CA PRO A 49 -0.35 -9.77 -5.16
C PRO A 49 -1.15 -9.60 -3.85
N ASN A 50 -2.45 -9.90 -3.89
CA ASN A 50 -3.32 -9.76 -2.72
C ASN A 50 -4.60 -10.60 -2.88
N LEU A 51 -5.34 -10.79 -1.78
CA LEU A 51 -6.52 -11.66 -1.72
C LEU A 51 -7.83 -10.97 -2.16
N GLY A 52 -7.78 -9.68 -2.53
CA GLY A 52 -8.98 -8.87 -2.71
C GLY A 52 -9.53 -8.33 -1.37
N TYR A 53 -10.18 -7.18 -1.42
CA TYR A 53 -10.59 -6.43 -0.22
C TYR A 53 -11.62 -7.16 0.65
N LEU A 54 -12.50 -7.96 0.07
CA LEU A 54 -13.51 -8.72 0.83
C LEU A 54 -12.85 -9.75 1.76
N ALA A 55 -11.85 -10.49 1.25
CA ALA A 55 -11.12 -11.46 2.06
C ALA A 55 -10.39 -10.81 3.24
N TYR A 56 -9.87 -9.59 3.06
CA TYR A 56 -9.26 -8.85 4.17
C TYR A 56 -10.29 -8.28 5.13
N ALA A 57 -11.45 -7.82 4.64
CA ALA A 57 -12.55 -7.38 5.49
C ALA A 57 -12.99 -8.48 6.47
N ASP A 58 -13.14 -9.71 5.97
CA ASP A 58 -13.50 -10.87 6.79
C ASP A 58 -12.38 -11.26 7.77
N LEU A 59 -11.12 -10.99 7.41
CA LEU A 59 -9.96 -11.36 8.23
C LEU A 59 -9.64 -10.36 9.35
N ILE A 60 -9.97 -9.08 9.20
CA ILE A 60 -9.68 -8.03 10.18
C ILE A 60 -10.15 -8.39 11.60
N PRO A 61 -11.39 -8.89 11.84
CA PRO A 61 -11.82 -9.28 13.18
C PRO A 61 -10.97 -10.39 13.81
N GLU A 62 -10.50 -11.35 13.00
CA GLU A 62 -9.60 -12.41 13.46
C GLU A 62 -8.22 -11.86 13.83
N LEU A 63 -7.69 -10.94 13.04
CA LEU A 63 -6.39 -10.31 13.31
C LEU A 63 -6.41 -9.47 14.60
N LYS A 64 -7.52 -8.83 14.92
CA LYS A 64 -7.67 -8.04 16.17
C LYS A 64 -7.60 -8.89 17.43
N GLN A 65 -7.86 -10.20 17.35
CA GLN A 65 -7.75 -11.10 18.49
C GLN A 65 -6.33 -11.24 19.05
N PHE A 66 -5.31 -10.84 18.28
CA PHE A 66 -3.93 -10.83 18.77
C PHE A 66 -3.59 -9.62 19.67
N GLY A 67 -4.54 -8.72 19.94
CA GLY A 67 -4.33 -7.54 20.78
C GLY A 67 -3.33 -6.53 20.20
N LYS A 68 -3.13 -6.55 18.89
CA LYS A 68 -2.24 -5.63 18.17
C LYS A 68 -3.06 -4.73 17.25
N PRO A 69 -2.63 -3.46 17.04
CA PRO A 69 -3.24 -2.61 16.03
C PRO A 69 -3.21 -3.27 14.65
N VAL A 70 -4.35 -3.25 13.97
CA VAL A 70 -4.50 -3.72 12.58
C VAL A 70 -4.62 -2.52 11.66
N ILE A 71 -3.67 -2.38 10.75
CA ILE A 71 -3.62 -1.34 9.73
C ILE A 71 -4.06 -1.96 8.40
N ALA A 72 -5.20 -1.54 7.88
CA ALA A 72 -5.71 -2.03 6.61
C ALA A 72 -5.25 -1.12 5.46
N SER A 73 -4.43 -1.64 4.54
CA SER A 73 -3.89 -0.88 3.41
C SER A 73 -4.72 -1.11 2.15
N ILE A 74 -5.25 -0.04 1.54
CA ILE A 74 -6.05 -0.07 0.31
C ILE A 74 -5.27 0.55 -0.86
N ALA A 75 -5.38 -0.05 -2.06
CA ALA A 75 -4.72 0.41 -3.28
C ALA A 75 -5.63 0.24 -4.49
N GLY A 76 -6.37 1.28 -4.85
CA GLY A 76 -7.25 1.27 -6.02
C GLY A 76 -6.48 1.38 -7.34
N LEU A 77 -7.02 0.78 -8.38
CA LEU A 77 -6.57 0.95 -9.76
C LEU A 77 -7.25 2.13 -10.46
N CYS A 78 -8.34 2.60 -9.88
CA CYS A 78 -9.05 3.83 -10.24
C CYS A 78 -9.63 4.45 -8.96
N GLU A 79 -10.19 5.65 -9.08
CA GLU A 79 -10.74 6.40 -7.94
C GLU A 79 -11.89 5.64 -7.26
N ASP A 80 -12.80 5.05 -8.04
CA ASP A 80 -13.97 4.32 -7.52
C ASP A 80 -13.59 3.07 -6.73
N ASP A 81 -12.46 2.44 -7.05
CA ASP A 81 -11.91 1.32 -6.28
C ASP A 81 -11.58 1.75 -4.84
N PHE A 82 -10.92 2.92 -4.67
CA PHE A 82 -10.62 3.45 -3.34
C PHE A 82 -11.88 3.75 -2.55
N LEU A 83 -12.90 4.34 -3.17
CA LEU A 83 -14.16 4.65 -2.51
C LEU A 83 -14.91 3.39 -2.08
N THR A 84 -14.93 2.37 -2.93
CA THR A 84 -15.54 1.07 -2.65
C THR A 84 -14.84 0.38 -1.48
N MET A 85 -13.53 0.27 -1.55
CA MET A 85 -12.73 -0.35 -0.48
C MET A 85 -12.81 0.42 0.83
N ALA A 86 -12.75 1.76 0.78
CA ALA A 86 -12.83 2.59 1.99
C ALA A 86 -14.11 2.32 2.78
N ARG A 87 -15.28 2.23 2.11
CA ARG A 87 -16.56 1.95 2.77
C ARG A 87 -16.56 0.57 3.46
N VAL A 88 -16.17 -0.46 2.73
CA VAL A 88 -16.24 -1.84 3.23
C VAL A 88 -15.20 -2.08 4.32
N ILE A 89 -13.97 -1.63 4.11
CA ILE A 89 -12.88 -1.82 5.09
C ILE A 89 -13.14 -0.99 6.36
N ASN A 90 -13.67 0.23 6.24
CA ASN A 90 -14.08 0.99 7.42
C ASN A 90 -15.16 0.27 8.24
N HIS A 91 -16.08 -0.43 7.57
CA HIS A 91 -17.10 -1.24 8.25
C HIS A 91 -16.51 -2.46 8.98
N ALA A 92 -15.42 -3.03 8.48
CA ALA A 92 -14.69 -4.12 9.15
C ALA A 92 -13.92 -3.66 10.41
N LYS A 93 -13.86 -2.34 10.68
CA LYS A 93 -13.30 -1.71 11.89
C LYS A 93 -11.84 -2.09 12.17
N PRO A 94 -10.90 -1.90 11.21
CA PRO A 94 -9.49 -1.92 11.54
C PRO A 94 -9.17 -0.80 12.54
N ASP A 95 -7.98 -0.78 13.12
CA ASP A 95 -7.57 0.30 14.00
C ASP A 95 -7.12 1.54 13.20
N LEU A 96 -6.55 1.33 12.01
CA LEU A 96 -6.17 2.40 11.07
C LEU A 96 -6.41 1.94 9.63
N ILE A 97 -6.63 2.89 8.72
CA ILE A 97 -6.67 2.63 7.27
C ILE A 97 -5.54 3.42 6.59
N GLU A 98 -4.76 2.73 5.76
CA GLU A 98 -3.72 3.30 4.92
C GLU A 98 -4.18 3.39 3.47
N VAL A 99 -4.16 4.59 2.89
CA VAL A 99 -4.41 4.81 1.46
C VAL A 99 -3.07 4.79 0.73
N ASN A 100 -2.80 3.72 -0.02
CA ASN A 100 -1.55 3.56 -0.78
C ASN A 100 -1.67 4.25 -2.14
N LEU A 101 -1.10 5.45 -2.27
CA LEU A 101 -1.07 6.24 -3.51
C LEU A 101 0.15 5.94 -4.39
N SER A 102 1.00 5.02 -3.98
CA SER A 102 2.36 4.89 -4.50
C SER A 102 2.69 3.46 -4.97
N CYS A 103 1.77 2.74 -5.58
CA CYS A 103 2.07 1.42 -6.14
C CYS A 103 2.80 1.54 -7.48
N PRO A 104 4.13 1.25 -7.57
CA PRO A 104 4.89 1.45 -8.79
C PRO A 104 4.79 0.28 -9.78
N ASN A 105 4.31 -0.87 -9.34
CA ASN A 105 4.43 -2.15 -10.05
C ASN A 105 3.18 -2.52 -10.87
N ILE A 106 2.46 -1.50 -11.39
CA ILE A 106 1.28 -1.70 -12.25
C ILE A 106 1.58 -1.07 -13.61
N PRO A 107 1.81 -1.89 -14.65
CA PRO A 107 2.13 -1.38 -15.98
C PRO A 107 1.05 -0.42 -16.50
N GLY A 108 1.48 0.68 -17.13
CA GLY A 108 0.59 1.67 -17.73
C GLY A 108 -0.21 2.53 -16.76
N LYS A 109 0.04 2.44 -15.45
CA LYS A 109 -0.61 3.26 -14.43
C LYS A 109 0.39 4.17 -13.73
N PRO A 110 0.30 5.51 -13.89
CA PRO A 110 1.10 6.43 -13.08
C PRO A 110 0.70 6.34 -11.61
N GLN A 111 1.66 6.58 -10.73
CA GLN A 111 1.38 6.66 -9.29
C GLN A 111 0.64 7.97 -9.01
N ILE A 112 -0.53 7.88 -8.40
CA ILE A 112 -1.40 9.04 -8.09
C ILE A 112 -0.64 10.09 -7.28
N ALA A 113 0.21 9.66 -6.36
CA ALA A 113 0.96 10.57 -5.49
C ALA A 113 1.95 11.49 -6.22
N TYR A 114 2.23 11.29 -7.50
CA TYR A 114 3.01 12.23 -8.28
C TYR A 114 2.17 13.36 -8.91
N ASP A 115 0.84 13.27 -8.82
CA ASP A 115 -0.08 14.34 -9.20
C ASP A 115 -0.76 14.90 -7.95
N PRO A 116 -0.40 16.13 -7.51
CA PRO A 116 -0.97 16.75 -6.32
C PRO A 116 -2.48 17.00 -6.43
N VAL A 117 -2.97 17.33 -7.64
CA VAL A 117 -4.39 17.63 -7.88
C VAL A 117 -5.23 16.38 -7.79
N ASP A 118 -4.79 15.31 -8.43
CA ASP A 118 -5.46 14.01 -8.35
C ASP A 118 -5.39 13.41 -6.94
N SER A 119 -4.26 13.58 -6.25
CA SER A 119 -4.10 13.16 -4.86
C SER A 119 -5.07 13.90 -3.94
N GLU A 120 -5.16 15.22 -4.05
CA GLU A 120 -6.08 16.02 -3.23
C GLU A 120 -7.54 15.65 -3.51
N ARG A 121 -7.92 15.52 -4.78
CA ARG A 121 -9.27 15.11 -5.19
C ARG A 121 -9.64 13.77 -4.59
N LEU A 122 -8.79 12.76 -4.74
CA LEU A 122 -9.03 11.43 -4.22
C LEU A 122 -9.14 11.44 -2.69
N LEU A 123 -8.18 12.04 -1.99
CA LEU A 123 -8.16 12.06 -0.52
C LEU A 123 -9.38 12.76 0.06
N LYS A 124 -9.82 13.87 -0.53
CA LYS A 124 -11.06 14.57 -0.12
C LYS A 124 -12.31 13.72 -0.29
N ARG A 125 -12.35 12.82 -1.28
CA ARG A 125 -13.48 11.89 -1.49
C ARG A 125 -13.41 10.68 -0.57
N VAL A 126 -12.22 10.18 -0.26
CA VAL A 126 -12.02 9.00 0.57
C VAL A 126 -12.18 9.33 2.05
N ARG A 127 -11.64 10.48 2.50
CA ARG A 127 -11.63 10.85 3.93
C ARG A 127 -12.98 10.77 4.63
N PRO A 128 -14.10 11.26 4.05
CA PRO A 128 -15.42 11.18 4.69
C PRO A 128 -15.95 9.75 4.88
N LEU A 129 -15.37 8.77 4.19
CA LEU A 129 -15.78 7.36 4.26
C LEU A 129 -15.03 6.59 5.36
N ILE A 130 -14.00 7.19 5.95
CA ILE A 130 -13.12 6.57 6.94
C ILE A 130 -13.32 7.26 8.29
N THR A 131 -13.71 6.48 9.31
CA THR A 131 -13.98 6.97 10.66
C THR A 131 -12.84 6.72 11.64
N VAL A 132 -11.90 5.87 11.28
CA VAL A 132 -10.65 5.60 12.03
C VAL A 132 -9.53 6.52 11.54
N PRO A 133 -8.37 6.59 12.21
CA PRO A 133 -7.23 7.33 11.68
C PRO A 133 -6.85 6.86 10.28
N MET A 134 -6.68 7.82 9.36
CA MET A 134 -6.34 7.60 7.95
C MET A 134 -4.90 8.01 7.68
N GLY A 135 -4.11 7.07 7.21
CA GLY A 135 -2.77 7.33 6.73
C GLY A 135 -2.66 7.33 5.21
N VAL A 136 -1.56 7.86 4.71
CA VAL A 136 -1.21 7.82 3.28
C VAL A 136 0.18 7.26 3.12
N LYS A 137 0.32 6.26 2.22
CA LYS A 137 1.63 5.76 1.80
C LYS A 137 2.07 6.44 0.52
N LEU A 138 3.25 7.09 0.58
CA LEU A 138 3.81 7.91 -0.49
C LEU A 138 4.99 7.24 -1.20
N PRO A 139 5.27 7.60 -2.45
CA PRO A 139 6.49 7.24 -3.15
C PRO A 139 7.67 8.07 -2.65
N PRO A 140 8.90 7.73 -3.05
CA PRO A 140 10.01 8.64 -2.92
C PRO A 140 9.81 9.86 -3.84
N TYR A 141 9.97 11.06 -3.28
CA TYR A 141 10.08 12.29 -4.07
C TYR A 141 11.56 12.68 -4.13
N PHE A 142 12.05 12.96 -5.32
CA PHE A 142 13.46 13.31 -5.54
C PHE A 142 13.68 14.82 -5.59
N ASP A 143 12.61 15.61 -5.75
CA ASP A 143 12.65 17.07 -5.73
C ASP A 143 12.03 17.60 -4.41
N PRO A 144 12.78 18.44 -3.65
CA PRO A 144 12.25 19.06 -2.44
C PRO A 144 10.95 19.83 -2.62
N ALA A 145 10.72 20.42 -3.81
CA ALA A 145 9.47 21.12 -4.13
C ALA A 145 8.26 20.18 -4.08
N HIS A 146 8.40 18.94 -4.54
CA HIS A 146 7.32 17.95 -4.45
C HIS A 146 6.97 17.60 -3.00
N HIS A 147 7.96 17.54 -2.10
CA HIS A 147 7.68 17.31 -0.68
C HIS A 147 6.82 18.43 -0.09
N ALA A 148 7.16 19.68 -0.39
CA ALA A 148 6.41 20.84 0.13
C ALA A 148 4.97 20.83 -0.39
N VAL A 149 4.78 20.68 -1.70
CA VAL A 149 3.44 20.64 -2.33
C VAL A 149 2.59 19.50 -1.78
N MET A 150 3.16 18.31 -1.66
CA MET A 150 2.42 17.16 -1.14
C MET A 150 2.14 17.26 0.36
N ALA A 151 3.02 17.87 1.14
CA ALA A 151 2.75 18.14 2.55
C ALA A 151 1.55 19.07 2.73
N GLU A 152 1.43 20.12 1.91
CA GLU A 152 0.26 21.00 1.92
C GLU A 152 -1.03 20.28 1.52
N VAL A 153 -1.00 19.47 0.44
CA VAL A 153 -2.14 18.65 0.01
C VAL A 153 -2.62 17.75 1.12
N ILE A 154 -1.70 17.00 1.73
CA ILE A 154 -2.00 16.06 2.81
C ILE A 154 -2.57 16.76 4.02
N GLY A 155 -1.98 17.91 4.40
CA GLY A 155 -2.45 18.74 5.52
C GLY A 155 -3.90 19.22 5.34
N ARG A 156 -4.30 19.56 4.09
CA ARG A 156 -5.68 19.97 3.79
C ARG A 156 -6.69 18.83 3.72
N CYS A 157 -6.22 17.56 3.62
CA CYS A 157 -7.09 16.39 3.42
C CYS A 157 -7.43 15.61 4.71
N GLY A 158 -6.99 16.10 5.88
CA GLY A 158 -7.29 15.44 7.16
C GLY A 158 -6.63 14.07 7.29
N VAL A 159 -5.40 13.93 6.78
CA VAL A 159 -4.57 12.73 6.93
C VAL A 159 -3.93 12.73 8.31
N ASP A 160 -4.03 11.62 9.03
CA ASP A 160 -3.57 11.52 10.42
C ASP A 160 -2.11 11.04 10.52
N TYR A 161 -1.61 10.26 9.55
CA TYR A 161 -0.21 9.79 9.54
C TYR A 161 0.32 9.53 8.13
N LEU A 162 1.63 9.45 7.99
CA LEU A 162 2.33 9.15 6.75
C LEU A 162 3.13 7.85 6.87
N ASN A 163 3.06 7.02 5.83
CA ASN A 163 3.97 5.90 5.63
C ASN A 163 4.98 6.29 4.54
N LEU A 164 6.23 6.46 4.93
CA LEU A 164 7.34 6.84 4.05
C LEU A 164 8.38 5.73 4.05
N ILE A 165 8.73 5.22 2.93
CA ILE A 165 8.27 5.41 1.57
C ILE A 165 7.96 4.06 0.93
N ASN A 166 7.25 4.02 -0.22
CA ASN A 166 7.21 2.83 -1.04
C ASN A 166 8.59 2.60 -1.70
N SER A 167 8.75 1.51 -2.44
CA SER A 167 10.01 1.18 -3.12
C SER A 167 10.48 2.32 -4.03
N VAL A 168 11.80 2.55 -4.07
CA VAL A 168 12.41 3.42 -5.07
C VAL A 168 12.25 2.73 -6.44
N GLY A 169 11.64 3.43 -7.38
CA GLY A 169 11.39 2.90 -8.73
C GLY A 169 12.65 2.85 -9.59
N ASN A 170 12.50 2.21 -10.75
CA ASN A 170 13.54 2.13 -11.81
C ASN A 170 14.86 1.49 -11.36
N GLY A 171 14.82 0.61 -10.34
CA GLY A 171 15.98 -0.15 -9.92
C GLY A 171 16.34 -1.23 -10.96
N LEU A 172 17.64 -1.48 -11.10
CA LEU A 172 18.17 -2.55 -11.94
C LEU A 172 19.33 -3.24 -11.21
N VAL A 173 19.26 -4.58 -11.13
CA VAL A 173 20.37 -5.41 -10.66
C VAL A 173 20.71 -6.39 -11.78
N ILE A 174 21.98 -6.42 -12.16
CA ILE A 174 22.51 -7.30 -13.22
C ILE A 174 23.27 -8.46 -12.57
N ASP A 175 23.00 -9.69 -13.04
CA ASP A 175 23.88 -10.84 -12.81
C ASP A 175 25.10 -10.72 -13.73
N PRO A 176 26.30 -10.44 -13.19
CA PRO A 176 27.48 -10.19 -14.02
C PRO A 176 28.00 -11.45 -14.76
N LYS A 177 27.57 -12.65 -14.35
CA LYS A 177 27.97 -13.90 -15.01
C LYS A 177 27.04 -14.24 -16.18
N ARG A 178 25.76 -13.87 -16.07
CA ARG A 178 24.75 -14.14 -17.08
C ARG A 178 24.51 -12.96 -18.01
N GLU A 179 24.97 -11.76 -17.61
CA GLU A 179 24.74 -10.51 -18.32
C GLU A 179 23.25 -10.20 -18.53
N THR A 180 22.40 -10.62 -17.56
CA THR A 180 20.95 -10.43 -17.60
C THR A 180 20.45 -9.79 -16.31
N PRO A 181 19.28 -9.13 -16.32
CA PRO A 181 18.60 -8.72 -15.09
C PRO A 181 18.30 -9.93 -14.19
N VAL A 182 18.34 -9.73 -12.86
CA VAL A 182 18.06 -10.80 -11.89
C VAL A 182 16.56 -11.07 -11.73
N ILE A 183 15.70 -10.07 -12.07
CA ILE A 183 14.23 -10.17 -12.16
C ILE A 183 13.72 -9.32 -13.31
#